data_c66cc1219917fc190a0ff9e9fd758209
#
_entry.id   c66cc1219917fc190a0ff9e9fd758209
#
_cell.length_a   1.000
_cell.length_b   1.000
_cell.length_c   1.000
_cell.angle_alpha   90.00
_cell.angle_beta   90.00
_cell.angle_gamma   90.00
#
_symmetry.space_group_name_H-M   'P 1'
#
loop_
_entity.id
_entity.type
_entity.pdbx_description
1 polymer ?
#
loop_
_entity_poly.entity_id
_entity_poly.type
_entity_poly.pdbx_seq_one_letter_code
_entity_poly.pdbx_strand_id
1 'polypeptide(L)'
;ETMNYGKEQAFLRADAATRRTGRLVKMVTVIDMHSSRLSDNDNRFFKALGRASKESELFYPQLLEMTVAINVPSYMNLLWPIAKRIMPAKTLAKFRICGARDTMKESAAKCPFATTVFTPETLVTFLGGSAASTDVLGPADRPRAP
;
A
#
# COMPACT_ATOMS: atom_id res chain seq x y z
N GLU A 1 14.44 -3.46 5.98
CA GLU A 1 15.15 -2.71 4.92
C GLU A 1 14.29 -2.55 3.66
N THR A 2 13.73 -3.60 3.10
CA THR A 2 12.96 -3.54 1.83
C THR A 2 11.74 -2.61 1.90
N MET A 3 11.02 -2.59 3.03
CA MET A 3 9.85 -1.71 3.20
C MET A 3 10.23 -0.22 3.20
N ASN A 4 11.35 0.14 3.82
CA ASN A 4 11.81 1.53 3.89
C ASN A 4 12.35 2.00 2.54
N TYR A 5 13.02 1.12 1.79
CA TYR A 5 13.45 1.43 0.43
C TYR A 5 12.28 1.80 -0.50
N GLY A 6 11.20 1.02 -0.48
CA GLY A 6 10.01 1.33 -1.29
C GLY A 6 9.37 2.67 -0.93
N LYS A 7 9.38 3.04 0.36
CA LYS A 7 8.87 4.32 0.83
C LYS A 7 9.77 5.49 0.45
N GLU A 8 11.09 5.31 0.50
CA GLU A 8 12.06 6.30 0.03
C GLU A 8 11.84 6.61 -1.45
N GLN A 9 11.73 5.59 -2.29
CA GLN A 9 11.45 5.79 -3.72
C GLN A 9 10.12 6.49 -3.97
N ALA A 10 9.08 6.13 -3.22
CA ALA A 10 7.79 6.80 -3.31
C ALA A 10 7.87 8.26 -2.86
N PHE A 11 8.63 8.55 -1.79
CA PHE A 11 8.86 9.91 -1.32
C PHE A 11 9.58 10.77 -2.38
N LEU A 12 10.67 10.28 -2.94
CA LEU A 12 11.45 11.02 -3.97
C LEU A 12 10.58 11.34 -5.20
N ARG A 13 9.75 10.39 -5.64
CA ARG A 13 8.80 10.60 -6.75
C ARG A 13 7.71 11.60 -6.40
N ALA A 14 7.14 11.51 -5.20
CA ALA A 14 6.10 12.42 -4.72
C ALA A 14 6.65 13.84 -4.55
N ASP A 15 7.88 14.00 -4.02
CA ASP A 15 8.55 15.29 -3.88
C ASP A 15 8.83 15.92 -5.25
N ALA A 16 9.39 15.17 -6.18
CA ALA A 16 9.63 15.65 -7.54
C ALA A 16 8.33 16.09 -8.25
N ALA A 17 7.26 15.32 -8.09
CA ALA A 17 5.95 15.66 -8.64
C ALA A 17 5.34 16.89 -7.95
N THR A 18 5.50 17.02 -6.63
CA THR A 18 5.06 18.18 -5.83
C THR A 18 5.77 19.46 -6.33
N ARG A 19 7.08 19.41 -6.51
CA ARG A 19 7.86 20.56 -7.03
C ARG A 19 7.43 20.95 -8.44
N ARG A 20 7.15 19.97 -9.31
CA ARG A 20 6.71 20.22 -10.69
C ARG A 20 5.32 20.81 -10.77
N THR A 21 4.40 20.37 -9.92
CA THR A 21 2.97 20.74 -10.02
C THR A 21 2.56 21.87 -9.08
N GLY A 22 3.38 22.20 -8.08
CA GLY A 22 3.05 23.13 -6.99
C GLY A 22 1.95 22.59 -6.05
N ARG A 23 1.56 21.32 -6.16
CA ARG A 23 0.55 20.66 -5.32
C ARG A 23 1.17 19.49 -4.56
N LEU A 24 0.83 19.34 -3.29
CA LEU A 24 1.31 18.23 -2.47
C LEU A 24 0.85 16.89 -3.05
N VAL A 25 1.78 16.13 -3.60
CA VAL A 25 1.55 14.79 -4.13
C VAL A 25 1.83 13.78 -3.03
N LYS A 26 0.94 12.82 -2.86
CA LYS A 26 1.02 11.79 -1.81
C LYS A 26 0.96 10.39 -2.40
N MET A 27 1.38 9.41 -1.61
CA MET A 27 1.39 7.99 -1.97
C MET A 27 0.06 7.34 -1.60
N VAL A 28 -0.50 6.56 -2.52
CA VAL A 28 -1.53 5.56 -2.24
C VAL A 28 -0.90 4.18 -2.33
N THR A 29 -1.10 3.37 -1.30
CA THR A 29 -0.62 1.99 -1.25
C THR A 29 -1.79 1.04 -1.51
N VAL A 30 -1.66 0.16 -2.49
CA VAL A 30 -2.60 -0.95 -2.70
C VAL A 30 -1.93 -2.25 -2.24
N ILE A 31 -2.58 -2.97 -1.34
CA ILE A 31 -2.12 -4.26 -0.81
C ILE A 31 -3.07 -5.34 -1.32
N ASP A 32 -2.58 -6.18 -2.22
CA ASP A 32 -3.31 -7.36 -2.66
C ASP A 32 -3.02 -8.54 -1.73
N MET A 33 -4.05 -9.02 -1.04
CA MET A 33 -3.97 -10.11 -0.09
C MET A 33 -4.41 -11.47 -0.65
N HIS A 34 -4.58 -11.60 -1.97
CA HIS A 34 -5.07 -12.83 -2.60
C HIS A 34 -4.28 -14.06 -2.20
N SER A 35 -2.97 -13.98 -2.24
CA SER A 35 -2.07 -15.11 -1.92
C SER A 35 -1.73 -15.22 -0.44
N SER A 36 -2.23 -14.33 0.41
CA SER A 36 -1.94 -14.33 1.85
C SER A 36 -2.62 -15.51 2.55
N ARG A 37 -1.89 -16.23 3.39
CA ARG A 37 -2.38 -17.33 4.22
C ARG A 37 -2.24 -16.98 5.70
N LEU A 38 -3.07 -17.61 6.53
CA LEU A 38 -2.99 -17.41 8.00
C LEU A 38 -1.63 -17.83 8.56
N SER A 39 -1.03 -18.89 8.00
CA SER A 39 0.31 -19.39 8.36
C SER A 39 1.44 -18.38 8.13
N ASP A 40 1.24 -17.42 7.22
CA ASP A 40 2.25 -16.43 6.85
C ASP A 40 2.28 -15.25 7.86
N ASN A 41 1.28 -15.20 8.75
CA ASN A 41 1.11 -14.12 9.72
C ASN A 41 1.80 -14.45 11.05
N ASP A 42 3.11 -14.31 11.07
CA ASP A 42 3.97 -14.48 12.24
C ASP A 42 4.02 -13.18 13.06
N ASN A 43 4.21 -13.31 14.37
CA ASN A 43 4.42 -12.18 15.29
C ASN A 43 5.61 -11.30 14.89
N ARG A 44 6.64 -11.86 14.25
CA ARG A 44 7.79 -11.11 13.73
C ARG A 44 7.38 -10.18 12.60
N PHE A 45 6.48 -10.64 11.72
CA PHE A 45 5.93 -9.82 10.66
C PHE A 45 5.17 -8.60 11.23
N PHE A 46 4.28 -8.80 12.20
CA PHE A 46 3.53 -7.70 12.82
C PHE A 46 4.42 -6.71 13.57
N LYS A 47 5.45 -7.20 14.27
CA LYS A 47 6.46 -6.33 14.91
C LYS A 47 7.22 -5.51 13.88
N ALA A 48 7.66 -6.12 12.78
CA ALA A 48 8.36 -5.45 11.68
C ALA A 48 7.47 -4.41 11.01
N LEU A 49 6.20 -4.75 10.75
CA LEU A 49 5.21 -3.83 10.19
C LEU A 49 4.96 -2.62 11.09
N GLY A 50 4.78 -2.85 12.39
CA GLY A 50 4.59 -1.79 13.38
C GLY A 50 5.79 -0.86 13.47
N ARG A 51 7.01 -1.41 13.49
CA ARG A 51 8.26 -0.64 13.45
C ARG A 51 8.38 0.19 12.17
N ALA A 52 8.22 -0.44 11.01
CA ALA A 52 8.30 0.24 9.72
C ALA A 52 7.21 1.34 9.57
N SER A 53 6.03 1.15 10.17
CA SER A 53 4.98 2.16 10.17
C SER A 53 5.34 3.38 11.02
N LYS A 54 5.92 3.17 12.22
CA LYS A 54 6.39 4.24 13.09
C LYS A 54 7.55 5.02 12.47
N GLU A 55 8.54 4.31 11.93
CA GLU A 55 9.68 4.92 11.22
C GLU A 55 9.19 5.75 10.02
N SER A 56 8.22 5.22 9.26
CA SER A 56 7.63 5.93 8.13
C SER A 56 6.91 7.22 8.53
N GLU A 57 6.20 7.21 9.66
CA GLU A 57 5.53 8.42 10.16
C GLU A 57 6.53 9.49 10.60
N LEU A 58 7.69 9.06 11.11
CA LEU A 58 8.75 9.95 11.55
C LEU A 58 9.53 10.56 10.38
N PHE A 59 9.95 9.72 9.40
CA PHE A 59 10.81 10.14 8.31
C PHE A 59 10.07 10.74 7.12
N TYR A 60 8.82 10.30 6.89
CA TYR A 60 8.01 10.73 5.75
C TYR A 60 6.62 11.21 6.21
N PRO A 61 6.57 12.27 7.04
CA PRO A 61 5.29 12.80 7.50
C PRO A 61 4.45 13.22 6.29
N GLN A 62 3.16 12.86 6.29
CA GLN A 62 2.22 13.22 5.22
C GLN A 62 2.39 12.50 3.87
N LEU A 63 3.41 11.66 3.67
CA LEU A 63 3.59 10.92 2.43
C LEU A 63 2.39 10.03 2.10
N LEU A 64 1.87 9.29 3.08
CA LEU A 64 0.76 8.38 2.88
C LEU A 64 -0.58 9.13 2.84
N GLU A 65 -1.28 9.06 1.72
CA GLU A 65 -2.67 9.49 1.63
C GLU A 65 -3.62 8.39 2.13
N MET A 66 -3.51 7.21 1.58
CA MET A 66 -4.38 6.09 1.88
C MET A 66 -3.69 4.75 1.63
N THR A 67 -4.05 3.74 2.40
CA THR A 67 -3.74 2.34 2.13
C THR A 67 -5.06 1.59 1.84
N VAL A 68 -5.12 0.93 0.71
CA VAL A 68 -6.28 0.12 0.30
C VAL A 68 -5.87 -1.35 0.26
N ALA A 69 -6.49 -2.17 1.10
CA ALA A 69 -6.33 -3.63 1.05
C ALA A 69 -7.45 -4.24 0.21
N ILE A 70 -7.07 -5.03 -0.78
CA ILE A 70 -7.99 -5.75 -1.67
C ILE A 70 -7.82 -7.26 -1.48
N ASN A 71 -8.83 -8.04 -1.88
CA ASN A 71 -8.85 -9.51 -1.77
C ASN A 71 -8.59 -10.00 -0.34
N VAL A 72 -9.15 -9.30 0.63
CA VAL A 72 -8.89 -9.54 2.05
C VAL A 72 -9.53 -10.87 2.48
N PRO A 73 -8.74 -11.83 2.97
CA PRO A 73 -9.29 -13.11 3.42
C PRO A 73 -10.07 -12.95 4.73
N SER A 74 -11.06 -13.82 4.95
CA SER A 74 -11.95 -13.77 6.11
C SER A 74 -11.23 -13.87 7.47
N TYR A 75 -10.09 -14.57 7.53
CA TYR A 75 -9.30 -14.66 8.76
C TYR A 75 -8.73 -13.31 9.22
N MET A 76 -8.69 -12.30 8.36
CA MET A 76 -8.25 -10.95 8.74
C MET A 76 -9.15 -10.32 9.79
N ASN A 77 -10.43 -10.73 9.89
CA ASN A 77 -11.32 -10.29 10.97
C ASN A 77 -10.74 -10.67 12.34
N LEU A 78 -10.06 -11.81 12.43
CA LEU A 78 -9.40 -12.27 13.66
C LEU A 78 -8.10 -11.52 13.95
N LEU A 79 -7.35 -11.16 12.90
CA LEU A 79 -6.06 -10.47 13.03
C LEU A 79 -6.20 -8.94 13.13
N TRP A 80 -7.30 -8.38 12.67
CA TRP A 80 -7.53 -6.94 12.65
C TRP A 80 -7.45 -6.26 14.03
N PRO A 81 -7.99 -6.83 15.12
CA PRO A 81 -7.82 -6.28 16.46
C PRO A 81 -6.35 -6.20 16.90
N ILE A 82 -5.52 -7.16 16.49
CA ILE A 82 -4.07 -7.17 16.76
C ILE A 82 -3.39 -6.05 15.97
N ALA A 83 -3.68 -5.95 14.68
CA ALA A 83 -3.14 -4.91 13.81
C ALA A 83 -3.45 -3.50 14.34
N LYS A 84 -4.68 -3.28 14.84
CA LYS A 84 -5.09 -1.99 15.44
C LYS A 84 -4.26 -1.58 16.66
N ARG A 85 -3.74 -2.55 17.43
CA ARG A 85 -2.91 -2.26 18.62
C ARG A 85 -1.46 -1.91 18.25
N ILE A 86 -1.00 -2.34 17.08
CA ILE A 86 0.41 -2.22 16.67
C ILE A 86 0.61 -0.99 15.79
N MET A 87 -0.38 -0.66 14.94
CA MET A 87 -0.28 0.44 14.00
C MET A 87 -0.62 1.78 14.66
N PRO A 88 0.09 2.87 14.28
CA PRO A 88 -0.26 4.22 14.72
C PRO A 88 -1.70 4.59 14.31
N ALA A 89 -2.39 5.34 15.18
CA ALA A 89 -3.78 5.75 14.92
C ALA A 89 -3.95 6.54 13.62
N LYS A 90 -2.98 7.38 13.26
CA LYS A 90 -2.98 8.13 11.99
C LYS A 90 -2.90 7.21 10.77
N THR A 91 -2.11 6.14 10.86
CA THR A 91 -2.02 5.14 9.78
C THR A 91 -3.31 4.34 9.66
N LEU A 92 -3.90 3.94 10.80
CA LEU A 92 -5.19 3.24 10.83
C LEU A 92 -6.32 4.08 10.22
N ALA A 93 -6.36 5.38 10.49
CA ALA A 93 -7.37 6.28 9.93
C ALA A 93 -7.32 6.35 8.40
N LYS A 94 -6.17 6.05 7.80
CA LYS A 94 -5.95 6.02 6.35
C LYS A 94 -6.09 4.62 5.74
N PHE A 95 -6.36 3.60 6.54
CA PHE A 95 -6.48 2.22 6.06
C PHE A 95 -7.92 1.93 5.62
N ARG A 96 -8.08 1.37 4.43
CA ARG A 96 -9.37 0.98 3.84
C ARG A 96 -9.31 -0.48 3.41
N ILE A 97 -10.39 -1.19 3.66
CA ILE A 97 -10.54 -2.60 3.28
C ILE A 97 -11.61 -2.69 2.21
N CYS A 98 -11.27 -3.26 1.08
CA CYS A 98 -12.16 -3.49 -0.04
C CYS A 98 -12.32 -4.98 -0.28
N GLY A 99 -13.52 -5.46 -0.05
CA GLY A 99 -14.10 -6.69 -0.54
C GLY A 99 -13.38 -8.00 -0.26
N ALA A 100 -14.15 -9.05 -0.45
CA ALA A 100 -13.74 -10.41 -0.26
C ALA A 100 -12.99 -10.97 -1.50
N ARG A 101 -12.34 -12.08 -1.27
CA ARG A 101 -11.39 -12.83 -2.07
C ARG A 101 -11.83 -13.23 -3.49
N ASP A 102 -13.12 -13.16 -3.84
CA ASP A 102 -13.66 -13.91 -4.97
C ASP A 102 -13.56 -13.21 -6.33
N THR A 103 -13.04 -11.98 -6.38
CA THR A 103 -13.01 -11.20 -7.62
C THR A 103 -11.69 -10.45 -7.81
N MET A 104 -10.60 -11.19 -7.84
CA MET A 104 -9.25 -10.64 -7.87
C MET A 104 -8.98 -9.65 -9.00
N LYS A 105 -9.45 -9.96 -10.22
CA LYS A 105 -9.22 -9.10 -11.39
C LYS A 105 -10.02 -7.79 -11.37
N GLU A 106 -11.01 -7.69 -10.49
CA GLU A 106 -11.95 -6.58 -10.48
C GLU A 106 -11.95 -5.80 -9.16
N SER A 107 -11.24 -6.28 -8.13
CA SER A 107 -11.45 -5.78 -6.78
C SER A 107 -10.94 -4.36 -6.58
N ALA A 108 -9.83 -3.97 -7.20
CA ALA A 108 -9.37 -2.58 -7.11
C ALA A 108 -10.23 -1.63 -7.94
N ALA A 109 -10.63 -2.02 -9.15
CA ALA A 109 -11.51 -1.22 -10.00
C ALA A 109 -12.92 -1.06 -9.42
N LYS A 110 -13.41 -2.04 -8.66
CA LYS A 110 -14.72 -2.00 -7.99
C LYS A 110 -14.66 -1.47 -6.56
N CYS A 111 -13.48 -1.22 -6.01
CA CYS A 111 -13.33 -0.70 -4.66
C CYS A 111 -13.77 0.78 -4.59
N PRO A 112 -14.80 1.14 -3.82
CA PRO A 112 -15.28 2.51 -3.74
C PRO A 112 -14.21 3.48 -3.20
N PHE A 113 -13.25 3.00 -2.44
CA PHE A 113 -12.14 3.83 -1.95
C PHE A 113 -11.04 4.02 -3.01
N ALA A 114 -10.74 2.99 -3.79
CA ALA A 114 -9.77 3.11 -4.88
C ALA A 114 -10.28 4.03 -5.99
N THR A 115 -11.56 3.96 -6.33
CA THR A 115 -12.18 4.81 -7.35
C THR A 115 -12.27 6.28 -6.98
N THR A 116 -12.04 6.65 -5.73
CA THR A 116 -11.90 8.07 -5.34
C THR A 116 -10.56 8.69 -5.74
N VAL A 117 -9.54 7.87 -5.98
CA VAL A 117 -8.16 8.32 -6.29
C VAL A 117 -7.65 7.85 -7.63
N PHE A 118 -8.22 6.77 -8.19
CA PHE A 118 -7.85 6.22 -9.49
C PHE A 118 -9.02 6.28 -10.45
N THR A 119 -8.73 6.68 -11.68
CA THR A 119 -9.63 6.43 -12.81
C THR A 119 -9.20 5.11 -13.48
N PRO A 120 -10.06 4.48 -14.32
CA PRO A 120 -9.66 3.29 -15.07
C PRO A 120 -8.36 3.48 -15.88
N GLU A 121 -8.14 4.69 -16.41
CA GLU A 121 -6.97 5.04 -17.21
C GLU A 121 -5.70 5.22 -16.39
N THR A 122 -5.80 5.52 -15.10
CA THR A 122 -4.66 5.69 -14.19
C THR A 122 -4.37 4.45 -13.35
N LEU A 123 -5.33 3.53 -13.27
CA LEU A 123 -5.15 2.25 -12.59
C LEU A 123 -4.44 1.26 -13.52
N VAL A 124 -3.42 0.58 -13.02
CA VAL A 124 -2.65 -0.40 -13.80
C VAL A 124 -3.49 -1.64 -14.17
N THR A 125 -3.15 -2.26 -15.29
CA THR A 125 -3.94 -3.37 -15.87
C THR A 125 -4.09 -4.56 -14.92
N PHE A 126 -3.08 -4.91 -14.14
CA PHE A 126 -3.16 -6.03 -13.19
C PHE A 126 -4.08 -5.74 -11.97
N LEU A 127 -4.47 -4.49 -11.75
CA LEU A 127 -5.47 -4.08 -10.77
C LEU A 127 -6.85 -3.80 -11.38
N GLY A 128 -7.03 -4.11 -12.67
CA GLY A 128 -8.29 -3.95 -13.38
C GLY A 128 -8.46 -2.61 -14.10
N GLY A 129 -7.42 -1.81 -14.24
CA GLY A 129 -7.40 -0.59 -15.02
C GLY A 129 -6.86 -0.79 -16.46
N SER A 130 -6.55 0.29 -17.14
CA SER A 130 -5.97 0.30 -18.48
C SER A 130 -4.57 0.91 -18.59
N ALA A 131 -4.03 1.47 -17.50
CA ALA A 131 -2.69 2.03 -17.48
C ALA A 131 -1.63 0.95 -17.71
N ALA A 132 -0.65 1.23 -18.58
CA ALA A 132 0.49 0.35 -18.76
C ALA A 132 1.36 0.35 -17.48
N SER A 133 1.83 -0.84 -17.10
CA SER A 133 2.71 -1.02 -15.93
C SER A 133 4.17 -0.64 -16.27
N THR A 134 4.42 0.54 -16.82
CA THR A 134 5.74 0.99 -17.24
C THR A 134 6.64 1.44 -16.10
N ASP A 135 6.06 1.73 -14.92
CA ASP A 135 6.77 2.28 -13.75
C ASP A 135 6.89 1.29 -12.59
N VAL A 136 6.73 -0.01 -12.84
CA VAL A 136 6.98 -1.01 -11.81
C VAL A 136 8.49 -1.13 -11.61
N LEU A 137 8.97 -0.76 -10.43
CA LEU A 137 10.33 -1.08 -10.00
C LEU A 137 10.47 -2.60 -9.93
N GLY A 138 11.02 -3.19 -10.99
CA GLY A 138 11.37 -4.60 -11.02
C GLY A 138 12.50 -4.93 -10.05
N PRO A 139 12.76 -6.23 -9.82
CA PRO A 139 13.91 -6.68 -9.01
C PRO A 139 15.26 -6.15 -9.53
N ALA A 140 15.35 -5.86 -10.84
CA ALA A 140 16.56 -5.30 -11.47
C ALA A 140 16.84 -3.85 -11.10
N ASP A 141 15.82 -3.09 -10.69
CA ASP A 141 15.93 -1.67 -10.34
C ASP A 141 16.31 -1.44 -8.86
N ARG A 142 16.49 -2.51 -8.12
CA ARG A 142 16.96 -2.42 -6.73
C ARG A 142 18.46 -2.18 -6.72
N PRO A 143 18.95 -1.12 -6.04
CA PRO A 143 20.40 -1.00 -5.84
C PRO A 143 20.87 -2.26 -5.12
N ARG A 144 21.95 -2.85 -5.64
CA ARG A 144 22.64 -3.94 -4.94
C ARG A 144 23.11 -3.36 -3.60
N ALA A 145 22.78 -4.05 -2.52
CA ALA A 145 23.33 -3.71 -1.22
C ALA A 145 24.85 -3.71 -1.30
N PRO A 146 25.53 -2.74 -0.64
CA PRO A 146 27.00 -2.70 -0.59
C PRO A 146 27.58 -3.95 0.08
#